data_38db4dae4ae8efcd37d7ae65a6056c18
#
_entry.id   38db4dae4ae8efcd37d7ae65a6056c18
#
_cell.length_a   1.000
_cell.length_b   1.000
_cell.length_c   1.000
_cell.angle_alpha   90.00
_cell.angle_beta   90.00
_cell.angle_gamma   90.00
#
_symmetry.space_group_name_H-M   'P 1'
#
loop_
_entity.id
_entity.type
_entity.pdbx_description
1 polymer ?
#
loop_
_entity_poly.entity_id
_entity_poly.type
_entity_poly.pdbx_seq_one_letter_code
_entity_poly.pdbx_strand_id
1 'polypeptide(L)'
;MRVVIAGGGTGGHLFPGIAVAEELKRREESADVVFIGTEHGIEALIIPREGYPIRYLRSEGVVGKSLMKKVRAGIQTVYSVFDSGTLLRQLRPDVVIGLGGYASFGPVLTAALMSVPTVVMEQNSVPGLANRILGRFADMVCLTYHESISFFAKHRTYITGNPVRQGIVTAKRESAYDLFGLERGKFTIFVFGGSLGAKKINGVVCGAFSYINDIREKIQFLHQTGKSDYDAVRETYRKWGFKGTVTAFVHQMGNAYAVADLVISRAGATTLAELTAVGRPAILIPYPYAAGNHQELNAQKLAEMGAARMILDHELDSETLAKNIRDLYESAETRHEMQRSSRSLGKPDAAQRVVDIVMSLLRKDRKAV
;
A
#
# COMPACT_ATOMS: atom_id res chain seq x y z
N MET A 1 8.07 22.51 12.85
CA MET A 1 7.19 22.39 11.65
C MET A 1 6.01 21.49 12.02
N ARG A 2 4.77 21.91 11.71
CA ARG A 2 3.56 21.07 11.89
C ARG A 2 3.03 20.58 10.55
N VAL A 3 2.90 19.29 10.39
CA VAL A 3 2.42 18.64 9.17
C VAL A 3 1.13 17.89 9.47
N VAL A 4 0.10 18.15 8.67
CA VAL A 4 -1.13 17.36 8.68
C VAL A 4 -1.10 16.37 7.51
N ILE A 5 -1.31 15.08 7.78
CA ILE A 5 -1.41 14.03 6.77
C ILE A 5 -2.85 13.53 6.76
N ALA A 6 -3.58 13.78 5.68
CA ALA A 6 -4.99 13.48 5.57
C ALA A 6 -5.26 12.34 4.57
N GLY A 7 -5.97 11.33 5.03
CA GLY A 7 -6.35 10.19 4.19
C GLY A 7 -6.54 8.92 5.00
N GLY A 8 -6.97 7.85 4.34
CA GLY A 8 -7.23 6.58 5.00
C GLY A 8 -8.18 5.70 4.19
N GLY A 9 -8.97 4.91 4.90
CA GLY A 9 -9.92 3.94 4.35
C GLY A 9 -9.28 2.63 3.95
N THR A 10 -8.08 2.62 3.38
CA THR A 10 -7.33 1.41 3.01
C THR A 10 -5.84 1.52 3.32
N GLY A 11 -5.17 0.38 3.50
CA GLY A 11 -3.71 0.35 3.68
C GLY A 11 -2.94 0.94 2.49
N GLY A 12 -3.51 0.85 1.28
CA GLY A 12 -2.91 1.40 0.05
C GLY A 12 -2.66 2.91 0.10
N HIS A 13 -3.51 3.67 0.80
CA HIS A 13 -3.32 5.10 1.02
C HIS A 13 -2.55 5.38 2.32
N LEU A 14 -2.82 4.61 3.37
CA LEU A 14 -2.32 4.89 4.71
C LEU A 14 -0.82 4.68 4.85
N PHE A 15 -0.29 3.53 4.41
CA PHE A 15 1.11 3.18 4.61
C PHE A 15 2.11 4.12 3.91
N PRO A 16 1.85 4.64 2.69
CA PRO A 16 2.67 5.70 2.12
C PRO A 16 2.71 6.97 2.98
N GLY A 17 1.59 7.33 3.63
CA GLY A 17 1.55 8.45 4.56
C GLY A 17 2.40 8.22 5.80
N ILE A 18 2.40 7.00 6.35
CA ILE A 18 3.27 6.63 7.48
C ILE A 18 4.73 6.72 7.05
N ALA A 19 5.10 6.23 5.86
CA ALA A 19 6.46 6.32 5.33
C ALA A 19 6.95 7.79 5.20
N VAL A 20 6.06 8.70 4.78
CA VAL A 20 6.35 10.14 4.74
C VAL A 20 6.50 10.71 6.15
N ALA A 21 5.66 10.30 7.10
CA ALA A 21 5.74 10.72 8.50
C ALA A 21 7.06 10.27 9.17
N GLU A 22 7.47 9.01 8.93
CA GLU A 22 8.77 8.47 9.39
C GLU A 22 9.94 9.31 8.84
N GLU A 23 9.92 9.61 7.54
CA GLU A 23 10.98 10.40 6.90
C GLU A 23 11.01 11.85 7.38
N LEU A 24 9.84 12.49 7.60
CA LEU A 24 9.74 13.82 8.20
C LEU A 24 10.38 13.86 9.59
N LYS A 25 10.02 12.91 10.44
CA LYS A 25 10.61 12.77 11.79
C LYS A 25 12.09 12.50 11.78
N ARG A 26 12.57 11.68 10.83
CA ARG A 26 14.00 11.38 10.66
C ARG A 26 14.81 12.62 10.29
N ARG A 27 14.25 13.54 9.49
CA ARG A 27 14.93 14.80 9.07
C ARG A 27 14.79 15.93 10.07
N GLU A 28 13.67 15.98 10.75
CA GLU A 28 13.36 17.02 11.74
C GLU A 28 12.62 16.37 12.91
N GLU A 29 13.36 15.99 13.94
CA GLU A 29 12.82 15.28 15.12
C GLU A 29 11.70 16.09 15.80
N SER A 30 11.81 17.44 15.77
CA SER A 30 10.81 18.38 16.27
C SER A 30 9.56 18.51 15.39
N ALA A 31 9.50 17.87 14.22
CA ALA A 31 8.33 17.92 13.36
C ALA A 31 7.09 17.35 14.09
N ASP A 32 6.02 18.13 14.16
CA ASP A 32 4.73 17.70 14.73
C ASP A 32 3.86 17.16 13.60
N VAL A 33 3.70 15.83 13.54
CA VAL A 33 2.91 15.16 12.50
C VAL A 33 1.59 14.68 13.09
N VAL A 34 0.48 15.17 12.52
CA VAL A 34 -0.88 14.82 12.93
C VAL A 34 -1.63 14.21 11.76
N PHE A 35 -2.23 13.04 11.96
CA PHE A 35 -3.07 12.42 10.95
C PHE A 35 -4.52 12.88 11.04
N ILE A 36 -5.19 12.96 9.89
CA ILE A 36 -6.64 13.15 9.78
C ILE A 36 -7.23 11.98 9.00
N GLY A 37 -8.20 11.30 9.58
CA GLY A 37 -8.87 10.14 8.99
C GLY A 37 -10.32 10.01 9.43
N THR A 38 -10.87 8.80 9.35
CA THR A 38 -12.23 8.46 9.78
C THR A 38 -12.20 7.46 10.93
N GLU A 39 -13.23 7.46 11.78
CA GLU A 39 -13.33 6.55 12.93
C GLU A 39 -13.46 5.08 12.53
N HIS A 40 -13.98 4.80 11.34
CA HIS A 40 -14.28 3.46 10.85
C HIS A 40 -13.25 2.90 9.86
N GLY A 41 -12.22 3.69 9.51
CA GLY A 41 -11.16 3.28 8.61
C GLY A 41 -10.04 2.52 9.33
N ILE A 42 -9.18 1.87 8.56
CA ILE A 42 -7.99 1.16 9.08
C ILE A 42 -7.04 2.11 9.82
N GLU A 43 -7.07 3.39 9.48
CA GLU A 43 -6.28 4.45 10.10
C GLU A 43 -6.55 4.59 11.59
N ALA A 44 -7.79 4.40 12.03
CA ALA A 44 -8.17 4.48 13.44
C ALA A 44 -7.46 3.44 14.32
N LEU A 45 -7.10 2.29 13.73
CA LEU A 45 -6.39 1.22 14.42
C LEU A 45 -4.87 1.35 14.28
N ILE A 46 -4.40 1.73 13.08
CA ILE A 46 -2.97 1.66 12.75
C ILE A 46 -2.22 2.90 13.22
N ILE A 47 -2.74 4.11 13.00
CA ILE A 47 -2.01 5.34 13.30
C ILE A 47 -1.62 5.48 14.77
N PRO A 48 -2.52 5.19 15.76
CA PRO A 48 -2.13 5.21 17.17
C PRO A 48 -1.06 4.17 17.52
N ARG A 49 -1.07 3.00 16.85
CA ARG A 49 -0.03 1.94 17.06
C ARG A 49 1.34 2.35 16.53
N GLU A 50 1.36 3.17 15.46
CA GLU A 50 2.59 3.75 14.90
C GLU A 50 3.06 5.00 15.70
N GLY A 51 2.36 5.35 16.80
CA GLY A 51 2.73 6.44 17.70
C GLY A 51 2.40 7.84 17.22
N TYR A 52 1.52 7.98 16.22
CA TYR A 52 1.10 9.28 15.72
C TYR A 52 -0.29 9.69 16.26
N PRO A 53 -0.49 10.99 16.57
CA PRO A 53 -1.81 11.52 16.88
C PRO A 53 -2.72 11.51 15.65
N ILE A 54 -4.00 11.13 15.85
CA ILE A 54 -5.03 11.15 14.81
C ILE A 54 -6.21 12.00 15.25
N ARG A 55 -6.82 12.71 14.29
CA ARG A 55 -8.09 13.43 14.41
C ARG A 55 -9.08 12.84 13.42
N TYR A 56 -10.33 12.76 13.82
CA TYR A 56 -11.37 12.12 13.01
C TYR A 56 -12.32 13.15 12.41
N LEU A 57 -12.71 12.90 11.16
CA LEU A 57 -13.72 13.69 10.45
C LEU A 57 -14.87 12.78 10.02
N ARG A 58 -16.06 13.38 9.91
CA ARG A 58 -17.24 12.75 9.32
C ARG A 58 -17.05 12.69 7.81
N SER A 59 -16.74 11.51 7.27
CA SER A 59 -16.53 11.33 5.83
C SER A 59 -16.92 9.91 5.40
N GLU A 60 -17.56 9.79 4.24
CA GLU A 60 -17.89 8.50 3.62
C GLU A 60 -17.55 8.50 2.12
N GLY A 61 -17.13 7.33 1.59
CA GLY A 61 -16.88 7.16 0.15
C GLY A 61 -18.16 7.21 -0.69
N VAL A 62 -18.07 7.79 -1.89
CA VAL A 62 -19.18 8.00 -2.84
C VAL A 62 -19.28 6.89 -3.89
N VAL A 63 -18.15 6.28 -4.28
CA VAL A 63 -18.07 5.33 -5.39
C VAL A 63 -18.80 4.01 -5.08
N GLY A 64 -19.56 3.51 -6.06
CA GLY A 64 -20.28 2.22 -5.95
C GLY A 64 -21.56 2.24 -5.14
N LYS A 65 -22.01 3.38 -4.61
CA LYS A 65 -23.25 3.51 -3.82
C LYS A 65 -24.47 3.86 -4.68
N SER A 66 -25.68 3.49 -4.21
CA SER A 66 -26.96 3.87 -4.80
C SER A 66 -27.13 5.40 -4.82
N LEU A 67 -28.06 5.94 -5.66
CA LEU A 67 -28.26 7.37 -5.82
C LEU A 67 -28.48 8.12 -4.52
N MET A 68 -29.34 7.58 -3.61
CA MET A 68 -29.58 8.15 -2.27
C MET A 68 -28.31 8.18 -1.41
N LYS A 69 -27.50 7.12 -1.48
CA LYS A 69 -26.22 7.07 -0.76
C LYS A 69 -25.18 8.00 -1.35
N LYS A 70 -25.22 8.28 -2.68
CA LYS A 70 -24.37 9.29 -3.33
C LYS A 70 -24.71 10.71 -2.87
N VAL A 71 -26.00 11.05 -2.76
CA VAL A 71 -26.45 12.34 -2.24
C VAL A 71 -26.01 12.52 -0.78
N ARG A 72 -26.22 11.51 0.05
CA ARG A 72 -25.75 11.54 1.47
C ARG A 72 -24.24 11.73 1.56
N ALA A 73 -23.47 11.01 0.74
CA ALA A 73 -22.02 11.15 0.71
C ALA A 73 -21.58 12.54 0.22
N GLY A 74 -22.32 13.16 -0.72
CA GLY A 74 -22.11 14.55 -1.13
C GLY A 74 -22.31 15.53 0.04
N ILE A 75 -23.40 15.38 0.80
CA ILE A 75 -23.70 16.19 1.98
C ILE A 75 -22.59 16.00 3.04
N GLN A 76 -22.17 14.77 3.30
CA GLN A 76 -21.07 14.48 4.25
C GLN A 76 -19.74 15.10 3.79
N THR A 77 -19.49 15.15 2.48
CA THR A 77 -18.30 15.82 1.94
C THR A 77 -18.33 17.33 2.27
N VAL A 78 -19.48 17.98 2.17
CA VAL A 78 -19.64 19.39 2.56
C VAL A 78 -19.37 19.55 4.05
N TYR A 79 -19.98 18.72 4.91
CA TYR A 79 -19.69 18.76 6.36
C TYR A 79 -18.20 18.51 6.65
N SER A 80 -17.56 17.59 5.93
CA SER A 80 -16.12 17.33 6.08
C SER A 80 -15.26 18.56 5.76
N VAL A 81 -15.66 19.41 4.82
CA VAL A 81 -14.98 20.68 4.51
C VAL A 81 -15.11 21.67 5.69
N PHE A 82 -16.32 21.83 6.25
CA PHE A 82 -16.53 22.70 7.41
C PHE A 82 -15.79 22.22 8.67
N ASP A 83 -15.91 20.92 8.99
CA ASP A 83 -15.20 20.31 10.11
C ASP A 83 -13.68 20.47 9.95
N SER A 84 -13.17 20.30 8.73
CA SER A 84 -11.76 20.52 8.39
C SER A 84 -11.33 21.95 8.63
N GLY A 85 -12.19 22.93 8.30
CA GLY A 85 -11.90 24.36 8.53
C GLY A 85 -11.68 24.68 10.00
N THR A 86 -12.51 24.14 10.88
CA THR A 86 -12.36 24.29 12.33
C THR A 86 -11.09 23.61 12.84
N LEU A 87 -10.85 22.37 12.38
CA LEU A 87 -9.70 21.59 12.81
C LEU A 87 -8.36 22.19 12.33
N LEU A 88 -8.28 22.64 11.09
CA LEU A 88 -7.07 23.27 10.54
C LEU A 88 -6.75 24.62 11.22
N ARG A 89 -7.78 25.43 11.58
CA ARG A 89 -7.56 26.65 12.38
C ARG A 89 -6.99 26.36 13.77
N GLN A 90 -7.41 25.24 14.40
CA GLN A 90 -6.88 24.80 15.70
C GLN A 90 -5.45 24.26 15.57
N LEU A 91 -5.21 23.41 14.56
CA LEU A 91 -3.91 22.77 14.34
C LEU A 91 -2.86 23.74 13.79
N ARG A 92 -3.25 24.73 12.99
CA ARG A 92 -2.36 25.69 12.30
C ARG A 92 -1.19 24.99 11.60
N PRO A 93 -1.47 24.07 10.66
CA PRO A 93 -0.41 23.34 9.98
C PRO A 93 0.39 24.24 9.04
N ASP A 94 1.68 23.97 8.92
CA ASP A 94 2.55 24.58 7.91
C ASP A 94 2.29 23.96 6.51
N VAL A 95 1.81 22.72 6.46
CA VAL A 95 1.50 22.00 5.21
C VAL A 95 0.46 20.91 5.47
N VAL A 96 -0.39 20.64 4.46
CA VAL A 96 -1.34 19.53 4.46
C VAL A 96 -1.01 18.57 3.31
N ILE A 97 -0.81 17.29 3.63
CA ILE A 97 -0.52 16.22 2.67
C ILE A 97 -1.75 15.33 2.53
N GLY A 98 -2.31 15.24 1.32
CA GLY A 98 -3.42 14.37 0.99
C GLY A 98 -2.94 13.02 0.44
N LEU A 99 -3.33 11.93 1.08
CA LEU A 99 -2.97 10.57 0.67
C LEU A 99 -3.91 9.98 -0.40
N GLY A 100 -4.98 10.70 -0.74
CA GLY A 100 -6.07 10.18 -1.55
C GLY A 100 -7.19 9.55 -0.72
N GLY A 101 -8.18 9.03 -1.44
CA GLY A 101 -9.43 8.57 -0.84
C GLY A 101 -10.33 9.72 -0.39
N TYR A 102 -11.50 9.37 0.11
CA TYR A 102 -12.52 10.36 0.51
C TYR A 102 -12.14 11.13 1.78
N ALA A 103 -11.36 10.53 2.67
CA ALA A 103 -10.93 11.16 3.93
C ALA A 103 -9.95 12.33 3.73
N SER A 104 -9.25 12.38 2.59
CA SER A 104 -8.33 13.47 2.27
C SER A 104 -9.01 14.69 1.65
N PHE A 105 -10.22 14.52 1.09
CA PHE A 105 -10.87 15.55 0.26
C PHE A 105 -11.14 16.83 1.05
N GLY A 106 -11.85 16.74 2.18
CA GLY A 106 -12.16 17.89 3.02
C GLY A 106 -10.92 18.65 3.50
N PRO A 107 -9.98 17.97 4.18
CA PRO A 107 -8.76 18.63 4.68
C PRO A 107 -7.92 19.31 3.61
N VAL A 108 -7.66 18.67 2.47
CA VAL A 108 -6.81 19.24 1.41
C VAL A 108 -7.50 20.40 0.71
N LEU A 109 -8.80 20.26 0.37
CA LEU A 109 -9.54 21.36 -0.25
C LEU A 109 -9.62 22.57 0.67
N THR A 110 -9.92 22.35 1.95
CA THR A 110 -10.00 23.42 2.95
C THR A 110 -8.64 24.09 3.15
N ALA A 111 -7.55 23.34 3.22
CA ALA A 111 -6.20 23.88 3.31
C ALA A 111 -5.87 24.77 2.13
N ALA A 112 -6.16 24.31 0.90
CA ALA A 112 -5.95 25.10 -0.32
C ALA A 112 -6.77 26.43 -0.29
N LEU A 113 -8.04 26.38 0.16
CA LEU A 113 -8.88 27.58 0.30
C LEU A 113 -8.40 28.54 1.40
N MET A 114 -7.70 28.02 2.41
CA MET A 114 -7.09 28.81 3.49
C MET A 114 -5.67 29.28 3.16
N SER A 115 -5.18 29.04 1.94
CA SER A 115 -3.80 29.33 1.50
C SER A 115 -2.75 28.62 2.36
N VAL A 116 -3.08 27.46 2.93
CA VAL A 116 -2.11 26.59 3.58
C VAL A 116 -1.48 25.70 2.50
N PRO A 117 -0.15 25.59 2.42
CA PRO A 117 0.55 24.74 1.48
C PRO A 117 0.01 23.31 1.41
N THR A 118 -0.19 22.80 0.19
CA THR A 118 -0.83 21.49 -0.04
C THR A 118 -0.03 20.60 -0.96
N VAL A 119 0.07 19.31 -0.60
CA VAL A 119 0.65 18.26 -1.42
C VAL A 119 -0.35 17.12 -1.56
N VAL A 120 -0.61 16.65 -2.78
CA VAL A 120 -1.43 15.45 -3.03
C VAL A 120 -0.55 14.30 -3.48
N MET A 121 -0.77 13.12 -2.93
CA MET A 121 -0.08 11.90 -3.33
C MET A 121 -1.03 10.96 -4.07
N GLU A 122 -0.63 10.47 -5.25
CA GLU A 122 -1.38 9.49 -6.01
C GLU A 122 -0.57 8.21 -6.22
N GLN A 123 -1.11 7.11 -5.74
CA GLN A 123 -0.44 5.81 -5.72
C GLN A 123 -0.68 4.97 -6.96
N ASN A 124 -1.77 5.22 -7.70
CA ASN A 124 -2.20 4.39 -8.82
C ASN A 124 -1.89 5.02 -10.17
N SER A 125 -1.80 4.19 -11.21
CA SER A 125 -1.64 4.66 -12.61
C SER A 125 -2.86 5.42 -13.11
N VAL A 126 -4.06 5.05 -12.64
CA VAL A 126 -5.30 5.80 -12.88
C VAL A 126 -5.71 6.49 -11.57
N PRO A 127 -5.64 7.83 -11.51
CA PRO A 127 -5.92 8.57 -10.29
C PRO A 127 -7.36 8.44 -9.82
N GLY A 128 -7.54 8.36 -8.50
CA GLY A 128 -8.86 8.39 -7.88
C GLY A 128 -9.57 9.74 -8.10
N LEU A 129 -10.92 9.72 -8.11
CA LEU A 129 -11.73 10.91 -8.36
C LEU A 129 -11.38 12.07 -7.40
N ALA A 130 -11.19 11.78 -6.12
CA ALA A 130 -10.81 12.78 -5.14
C ALA A 130 -9.50 13.48 -5.52
N ASN A 131 -8.45 12.73 -5.85
CA ASN A 131 -7.15 13.27 -6.24
C ASN A 131 -7.21 14.03 -7.57
N ARG A 132 -8.03 13.59 -8.54
CA ARG A 132 -8.23 14.33 -9.80
C ARG A 132 -8.84 15.72 -9.58
N ILE A 133 -9.74 15.84 -8.62
CA ILE A 133 -10.34 17.14 -8.25
C ILE A 133 -9.33 17.95 -7.45
N LEU A 134 -8.76 17.39 -6.39
CA LEU A 134 -7.81 18.07 -5.50
C LEU A 134 -6.55 18.55 -6.22
N GLY A 135 -6.07 17.81 -7.20
CA GLY A 135 -4.89 18.19 -7.99
C GLY A 135 -5.06 19.49 -8.80
N ARG A 136 -6.29 20.03 -8.93
CA ARG A 136 -6.53 21.34 -9.52
C ARG A 136 -6.25 22.48 -8.55
N PHE A 137 -6.34 22.21 -7.25
CA PHE A 137 -6.20 23.18 -6.17
C PHE A 137 -4.88 23.05 -5.43
N ALA A 138 -4.32 21.85 -5.39
CA ALA A 138 -3.07 21.56 -4.67
C ALA A 138 -1.86 22.26 -5.30
N ASP A 139 -0.92 22.68 -4.46
CA ASP A 139 0.33 23.33 -4.88
C ASP A 139 1.26 22.32 -5.56
N MET A 140 1.33 21.09 -5.06
CA MET A 140 2.16 20.01 -5.58
C MET A 140 1.42 18.68 -5.64
N VAL A 141 1.74 17.87 -6.66
CA VAL A 141 1.17 16.52 -6.85
C VAL A 141 2.32 15.53 -7.02
N CYS A 142 2.42 14.58 -6.10
CA CYS A 142 3.42 13.50 -6.12
C CYS A 142 2.79 12.24 -6.70
N LEU A 143 3.35 11.73 -7.78
CA LEU A 143 2.83 10.57 -8.51
C LEU A 143 3.76 9.37 -8.41
N THR A 144 3.15 8.19 -8.37
CA THR A 144 3.88 6.93 -8.48
C THR A 144 4.24 6.62 -9.92
N TYR A 145 3.31 6.83 -10.83
CA TYR A 145 3.41 6.42 -12.23
C TYR A 145 3.41 7.61 -13.19
N HIS A 146 4.20 7.53 -14.25
CA HIS A 146 4.34 8.58 -15.26
C HIS A 146 3.02 8.83 -16.02
N GLU A 147 2.24 7.80 -16.27
CA GLU A 147 0.97 7.87 -17.01
C GLU A 147 -0.07 8.73 -16.30
N SER A 148 0.05 8.83 -14.97
CA SER A 148 -0.86 9.67 -14.17
C SER A 148 -0.67 11.16 -14.44
N ILE A 149 0.43 11.59 -15.04
CA ILE A 149 0.74 13.02 -15.35
C ILE A 149 -0.38 13.64 -16.21
N SER A 150 -0.94 12.86 -17.15
CA SER A 150 -1.98 13.36 -18.08
C SER A 150 -3.24 13.89 -17.38
N PHE A 151 -3.46 13.50 -16.12
CA PHE A 151 -4.62 13.92 -15.33
C PHE A 151 -4.39 15.20 -14.52
N PHE A 152 -3.16 15.72 -14.47
CA PHE A 152 -2.75 16.83 -13.60
C PHE A 152 -2.00 17.92 -14.37
N ALA A 153 -1.87 19.11 -13.78
CA ALA A 153 -1.08 20.19 -14.34
C ALA A 153 0.42 19.87 -14.24
N LYS A 154 1.10 19.75 -15.38
CA LYS A 154 2.51 19.30 -15.47
C LYS A 154 3.48 20.07 -14.56
N HIS A 155 3.30 21.41 -14.44
CA HIS A 155 4.20 22.28 -13.66
C HIS A 155 4.11 22.08 -12.14
N ARG A 156 3.08 21.36 -11.64
CA ARG A 156 2.89 21.02 -10.22
C ARG A 156 3.11 19.53 -9.93
N THR A 157 3.52 18.75 -10.93
CA THR A 157 3.51 17.29 -10.87
C THR A 157 4.93 16.73 -10.84
N TYR A 158 5.17 15.82 -9.91
CA TYR A 158 6.47 15.19 -9.66
C TYR A 158 6.34 13.67 -9.62
N ILE A 159 7.21 12.95 -10.32
CA ILE A 159 7.30 11.48 -10.24
C ILE A 159 8.20 11.09 -9.08
N THR A 160 7.60 10.84 -7.93
CA THR A 160 8.33 10.45 -6.71
C THR A 160 8.46 8.94 -6.53
N GLY A 161 7.50 8.18 -7.06
CA GLY A 161 7.24 6.82 -6.64
C GLY A 161 6.26 6.80 -5.46
N ASN A 162 5.86 5.59 -5.05
CA ASN A 162 5.02 5.40 -3.88
C ASN A 162 5.90 5.19 -2.65
N PRO A 163 5.79 6.03 -1.61
CA PRO A 163 6.60 5.89 -0.40
C PRO A 163 6.47 4.53 0.28
N VAL A 164 7.61 3.98 0.65
CA VAL A 164 7.74 2.70 1.36
C VAL A 164 8.36 2.97 2.73
N ARG A 165 7.79 2.36 3.77
CA ARG A 165 8.28 2.48 5.15
C ARG A 165 9.71 1.97 5.26
N GLN A 166 10.53 2.64 6.06
CA GLN A 166 11.95 2.28 6.24
C GLN A 166 12.13 0.83 6.70
N GLY A 167 11.27 0.36 7.62
CA GLY A 167 11.29 -1.02 8.10
C GLY A 167 11.06 -2.10 7.04
N ILE A 168 10.48 -1.75 5.87
CA ILE A 168 10.35 -2.68 4.74
C ILE A 168 11.72 -2.90 4.07
N VAL A 169 12.46 -1.82 3.87
CA VAL A 169 13.73 -1.83 3.11
C VAL A 169 14.89 -2.37 3.96
N THR A 170 14.88 -2.08 5.27
CA THR A 170 15.99 -2.42 6.17
C THR A 170 15.86 -3.76 6.89
N ALA A 171 14.71 -4.44 6.75
CA ALA A 171 14.47 -5.71 7.40
C ALA A 171 15.50 -6.78 6.99
N LYS A 172 15.98 -7.54 7.97
CA LYS A 172 16.99 -8.58 7.75
C LYS A 172 16.33 -9.96 7.72
N ARG A 173 16.77 -10.79 6.77
CA ARG A 173 16.27 -12.15 6.57
C ARG A 173 16.48 -13.03 7.82
N GLU A 174 17.64 -12.92 8.45
CA GLU A 174 18.01 -13.80 9.56
C GLU A 174 17.07 -13.66 10.76
N SER A 175 16.74 -12.44 11.16
CA SER A 175 15.81 -12.18 12.26
C SER A 175 14.36 -12.58 11.94
N ALA A 176 13.99 -12.63 10.67
CA ALA A 176 12.65 -12.96 10.24
C ALA A 176 12.33 -14.46 10.40
N TYR A 177 13.32 -15.36 10.27
CA TYR A 177 13.10 -16.79 10.50
C TYR A 177 12.63 -17.06 11.93
N ASP A 178 13.33 -16.51 12.92
CA ASP A 178 13.00 -16.71 14.33
C ASP A 178 11.67 -16.05 14.70
N LEU A 179 11.44 -14.85 14.16
CA LEU A 179 10.19 -14.11 14.36
C LEU A 179 8.94 -14.88 13.91
N PHE A 180 9.01 -15.54 12.75
CA PHE A 180 7.89 -16.29 12.19
C PHE A 180 7.95 -17.79 12.45
N GLY A 181 8.93 -18.28 13.20
CA GLY A 181 9.10 -19.71 13.47
C GLY A 181 9.33 -20.53 12.19
N LEU A 182 10.08 -19.98 11.23
CA LEU A 182 10.36 -20.61 9.95
C LEU A 182 11.72 -21.29 9.96
N GLU A 183 11.87 -22.35 9.18
CA GLU A 183 13.09 -23.14 9.06
C GLU A 183 14.06 -22.49 8.04
N ARG A 184 15.33 -22.36 8.43
CA ARG A 184 16.37 -21.92 7.50
C ARG A 184 16.63 -23.00 6.44
N GLY A 185 16.91 -22.57 5.22
CA GLY A 185 17.21 -23.49 4.10
C GLY A 185 15.99 -23.99 3.33
N LYS A 186 14.77 -23.77 3.83
CA LYS A 186 13.55 -24.03 3.06
C LYS A 186 13.16 -22.84 2.19
N PHE A 187 12.60 -23.13 1.02
CA PHE A 187 12.04 -22.12 0.13
C PHE A 187 10.76 -21.54 0.74
N THR A 188 10.78 -20.25 1.06
CA THR A 188 9.71 -19.58 1.79
C THR A 188 8.78 -18.85 0.84
N ILE A 189 7.50 -19.20 0.87
CA ILE A 189 6.42 -18.57 0.10
C ILE A 189 5.60 -17.69 1.04
N PHE A 190 5.60 -16.37 0.80
CA PHE A 190 4.76 -15.43 1.54
C PHE A 190 3.47 -15.17 0.79
N VAL A 191 2.33 -15.50 1.40
CA VAL A 191 0.99 -15.36 0.81
C VAL A 191 0.18 -14.33 1.57
N PHE A 192 -0.41 -13.35 0.87
CA PHE A 192 -1.36 -12.42 1.48
C PHE A 192 -2.28 -11.76 0.44
N GLY A 193 -3.52 -11.49 0.85
CA GLY A 193 -4.54 -10.88 -0.01
C GLY A 193 -4.80 -9.39 0.28
N GLY A 194 -3.97 -8.75 1.12
CA GLY A 194 -4.21 -7.43 1.70
C GLY A 194 -4.69 -7.52 3.14
N SER A 195 -5.02 -6.39 3.79
CA SER A 195 -5.33 -6.30 5.24
C SER A 195 -6.54 -7.16 5.68
N LEU A 196 -7.50 -7.40 4.80
CA LEU A 196 -8.68 -8.19 5.08
C LEU A 196 -8.54 -9.67 4.66
N GLY A 197 -7.43 -10.03 4.00
CA GLY A 197 -7.27 -11.32 3.35
C GLY A 197 -7.93 -11.37 1.96
N ALA A 198 -7.83 -12.52 1.28
CA ALA A 198 -8.47 -12.77 -0.01
C ALA A 198 -8.92 -14.22 -0.09
N LYS A 199 -10.20 -14.47 0.15
CA LYS A 199 -10.80 -15.82 0.24
C LYS A 199 -10.43 -16.71 -0.97
N LYS A 200 -10.45 -16.15 -2.20
CA LYS A 200 -10.11 -16.90 -3.40
C LYS A 200 -8.63 -17.32 -3.40
N ILE A 201 -7.71 -16.40 -3.08
CA ILE A 201 -6.28 -16.72 -2.97
C ILE A 201 -6.06 -17.78 -1.91
N ASN A 202 -6.64 -17.61 -0.72
CA ASN A 202 -6.53 -18.58 0.38
C ASN A 202 -6.99 -19.98 -0.05
N GLY A 203 -8.16 -20.08 -0.69
CA GLY A 203 -8.71 -21.35 -1.16
C GLY A 203 -7.86 -22.02 -2.24
N VAL A 204 -7.38 -21.23 -3.22
CA VAL A 204 -6.56 -21.73 -4.33
C VAL A 204 -5.18 -22.19 -3.84
N VAL A 205 -4.55 -21.45 -2.91
CA VAL A 205 -3.28 -21.87 -2.29
C VAL A 205 -3.45 -23.20 -1.55
N CYS A 206 -4.52 -23.34 -0.77
CA CYS A 206 -4.83 -24.62 -0.10
C CYS A 206 -5.10 -25.76 -1.08
N GLY A 207 -5.79 -25.51 -2.19
CA GLY A 207 -6.02 -26.50 -3.25
C GLY A 207 -4.74 -26.87 -3.99
N ALA A 208 -3.78 -25.95 -4.12
CA ALA A 208 -2.50 -26.21 -4.78
C ALA A 208 -1.65 -27.27 -4.04
N PHE A 209 -1.90 -27.51 -2.75
CA PHE A 209 -1.15 -28.49 -1.96
C PHE A 209 -1.16 -29.91 -2.54
N SER A 210 -2.26 -30.32 -3.17
CA SER A 210 -2.32 -31.64 -3.83
C SER A 210 -1.34 -31.77 -4.99
N TYR A 211 -1.01 -30.67 -5.68
CA TYR A 211 -0.14 -30.63 -6.85
C TYR A 211 1.34 -30.43 -6.52
N ILE A 212 1.66 -29.95 -5.31
CA ILE A 212 3.04 -29.68 -4.85
C ILE A 212 3.43 -30.49 -3.61
N ASN A 213 2.68 -31.56 -3.30
CA ASN A 213 2.90 -32.38 -2.12
C ASN A 213 4.28 -33.06 -2.11
N ASP A 214 4.81 -33.40 -3.27
CA ASP A 214 6.14 -34.02 -3.44
C ASP A 214 7.30 -33.14 -3.02
N ILE A 215 7.12 -31.80 -3.04
CA ILE A 215 8.13 -30.83 -2.59
C ILE A 215 7.83 -30.23 -1.21
N ARG A 216 6.80 -30.72 -0.49
CA ARG A 216 6.35 -30.13 0.78
C ARG A 216 7.43 -30.01 1.84
N GLU A 217 8.39 -30.94 1.90
CA GLU A 217 9.49 -30.90 2.87
C GLU A 217 10.57 -29.85 2.54
N LYS A 218 10.59 -29.37 1.29
CA LYS A 218 11.56 -28.40 0.77
C LYS A 218 11.05 -26.96 0.79
N ILE A 219 9.72 -26.78 0.89
CA ILE A 219 9.07 -25.48 0.90
C ILE A 219 8.36 -25.23 2.23
N GLN A 220 8.13 -23.96 2.53
CA GLN A 220 7.33 -23.53 3.68
C GLN A 220 6.56 -22.25 3.35
N PHE A 221 5.57 -21.95 4.17
CA PHE A 221 4.71 -20.81 3.94
C PHE A 221 4.69 -19.85 5.13
N LEU A 222 4.63 -18.54 4.82
CA LEU A 222 4.08 -17.53 5.70
C LEU A 222 2.77 -17.06 5.07
N HIS A 223 1.62 -17.36 5.70
CA HIS A 223 0.32 -17.12 5.08
C HIS A 223 -0.54 -16.19 5.93
N GLN A 224 -0.74 -14.95 5.46
CA GLN A 224 -1.71 -14.02 6.03
C GLN A 224 -3.07 -14.20 5.38
N THR A 225 -4.03 -14.77 6.11
CA THR A 225 -5.34 -15.18 5.59
C THR A 225 -6.45 -14.14 5.72
N GLY A 226 -6.29 -13.15 6.60
CA GLY A 226 -7.41 -12.39 7.16
C GLY A 226 -8.09 -13.18 8.29
N LYS A 227 -8.94 -12.51 9.07
CA LYS A 227 -9.63 -13.14 10.23
C LYS A 227 -10.61 -14.24 9.82
N SER A 228 -11.36 -14.03 8.72
CA SER A 228 -12.47 -14.90 8.32
C SER A 228 -12.02 -16.31 7.91
N ASP A 229 -10.86 -16.45 7.30
CA ASP A 229 -10.41 -17.72 6.71
C ASP A 229 -9.32 -18.41 7.55
N TYR A 230 -8.89 -17.78 8.65
CA TYR A 230 -7.76 -18.21 9.46
C TYR A 230 -7.85 -19.68 9.91
N ASP A 231 -8.96 -20.07 10.53
CA ASP A 231 -9.09 -21.41 11.10
C ASP A 231 -9.17 -22.48 10.00
N ALA A 232 -9.91 -22.23 8.92
CA ALA A 232 -10.04 -23.15 7.80
C ALA A 232 -8.72 -23.38 7.07
N VAL A 233 -7.95 -22.30 6.83
CA VAL A 233 -6.64 -22.40 6.21
C VAL A 233 -5.67 -23.13 7.12
N ARG A 234 -5.58 -22.81 8.41
CA ARG A 234 -4.71 -23.47 9.38
C ARG A 234 -4.98 -24.97 9.45
N GLU A 235 -6.25 -25.39 9.45
CA GLU A 235 -6.62 -26.80 9.46
C GLU A 235 -6.17 -27.51 8.16
N THR A 236 -6.25 -26.82 7.01
CA THR A 236 -5.78 -27.37 5.74
C THR A 236 -4.27 -27.60 5.74
N TYR A 237 -3.48 -26.64 6.27
CA TYR A 237 -2.03 -26.81 6.44
C TYR A 237 -1.72 -28.02 7.31
N ARG A 238 -2.42 -28.20 8.43
CA ARG A 238 -2.26 -29.34 9.32
C ARG A 238 -2.56 -30.67 8.61
N LYS A 239 -3.67 -30.72 7.87
CA LYS A 239 -4.12 -31.93 7.15
C LYS A 239 -3.10 -32.38 6.09
N TRP A 240 -2.53 -31.43 5.34
CA TRP A 240 -1.56 -31.72 4.30
C TRP A 240 -0.11 -31.82 4.80
N GLY A 241 0.16 -31.45 6.03
CA GLY A 241 1.50 -31.48 6.64
C GLY A 241 2.47 -30.45 6.09
N PHE A 242 1.99 -29.39 5.43
CA PHE A 242 2.85 -28.29 5.00
C PHE A 242 3.35 -27.47 6.19
N LYS A 243 4.65 -27.18 6.20
CA LYS A 243 5.31 -26.37 7.21
C LYS A 243 5.05 -24.88 6.96
N GLY A 244 5.06 -24.11 8.03
CA GLY A 244 4.97 -22.64 7.97
C GLY A 244 4.07 -22.03 9.03
N THR A 245 3.92 -20.73 8.95
CA THR A 245 3.10 -19.94 9.86
C THR A 245 1.88 -19.38 9.17
N VAL A 246 0.71 -19.75 9.65
CA VAL A 246 -0.59 -19.18 9.25
C VAL A 246 -0.99 -18.14 10.27
N THR A 247 -1.31 -16.93 9.84
CA THR A 247 -1.72 -15.82 10.71
C THR A 247 -2.88 -15.03 10.11
N ALA A 248 -3.73 -14.45 10.95
CA ALA A 248 -4.79 -13.57 10.47
C ALA A 248 -4.24 -12.25 9.90
N PHE A 249 -3.14 -11.74 10.49
CA PHE A 249 -2.52 -10.48 10.06
C PHE A 249 -1.02 -10.45 10.39
N VAL A 250 -0.22 -9.98 9.44
CA VAL A 250 1.22 -9.76 9.59
C VAL A 250 1.47 -8.28 9.90
N HIS A 251 1.96 -7.98 11.10
CA HIS A 251 2.31 -6.61 11.50
C HIS A 251 3.67 -6.19 10.94
N GLN A 252 4.61 -7.11 10.90
CA GLN A 252 6.01 -6.86 10.52
C GLN A 252 6.25 -7.26 9.05
N MET A 253 5.59 -6.52 8.12
CA MET A 253 5.65 -6.79 6.68
C MET A 253 7.09 -6.79 6.13
N GLY A 254 7.98 -5.92 6.64
CA GLY A 254 9.38 -5.91 6.24
C GLY A 254 10.07 -7.25 6.46
N ASN A 255 9.89 -7.84 7.64
CA ASN A 255 10.42 -9.16 7.96
C ASN A 255 9.78 -10.26 7.10
N ALA A 256 8.48 -10.16 6.79
CA ALA A 256 7.80 -11.11 5.90
C ALA A 256 8.38 -11.07 4.48
N TYR A 257 8.58 -9.88 3.93
CA TYR A 257 9.29 -9.74 2.65
C TYR A 257 10.74 -10.21 2.72
N ALA A 258 11.45 -9.91 3.82
CA ALA A 258 12.86 -10.28 3.95
C ALA A 258 13.06 -11.80 3.94
N VAL A 259 12.16 -12.58 4.55
CA VAL A 259 12.26 -14.04 4.60
C VAL A 259 11.73 -14.73 3.33
N ALA A 260 10.88 -14.05 2.56
CA ALA A 260 10.25 -14.63 1.37
C ALA A 260 11.24 -14.87 0.21
N ASP A 261 11.16 -16.02 -0.42
CA ASP A 261 11.78 -16.33 -1.71
C ASP A 261 10.82 -16.06 -2.86
N LEU A 262 9.52 -16.19 -2.60
CA LEU A 262 8.42 -15.92 -3.51
C LEU A 262 7.27 -15.27 -2.74
N VAL A 263 6.64 -14.27 -3.35
CA VAL A 263 5.45 -13.61 -2.80
C VAL A 263 4.24 -13.90 -3.69
N ILE A 264 3.10 -14.25 -3.08
CA ILE A 264 1.82 -14.41 -3.77
C ILE A 264 0.85 -13.40 -3.16
N SER A 265 0.37 -12.43 -3.97
CA SER A 265 -0.46 -11.37 -3.41
C SER A 265 -1.40 -10.71 -4.42
N ARG A 266 -2.33 -9.88 -3.91
CA ARG A 266 -3.02 -8.87 -4.72
C ARG A 266 -2.05 -7.78 -5.19
N ALA A 267 -2.40 -7.10 -6.28
CA ALA A 267 -1.56 -6.11 -6.94
C ALA A 267 -1.89 -4.65 -6.54
N GLY A 268 -2.08 -4.41 -5.25
CA GLY A 268 -2.26 -3.04 -4.74
C GLY A 268 -1.00 -2.20 -4.92
N ALA A 269 -1.15 -0.91 -5.23
CA ALA A 269 -0.02 -0.01 -5.53
C ALA A 269 1.07 0.00 -4.44
N THR A 270 0.67 -0.03 -3.17
CA THR A 270 1.62 -0.09 -2.04
C THR A 270 2.35 -1.44 -2.00
N THR A 271 1.64 -2.55 -2.21
CA THR A 271 2.27 -3.88 -2.31
C THR A 271 3.31 -3.92 -3.41
N LEU A 272 3.00 -3.38 -4.59
CA LEU A 272 3.96 -3.36 -5.71
C LEU A 272 5.17 -2.47 -5.43
N ALA A 273 4.96 -1.33 -4.77
CA ALA A 273 6.06 -0.47 -4.35
C ALA A 273 6.96 -1.15 -3.32
N GLU A 274 6.39 -1.86 -2.34
CA GLU A 274 7.13 -2.64 -1.35
C GLU A 274 7.91 -3.79 -2.00
N LEU A 275 7.25 -4.58 -2.87
CA LEU A 275 7.88 -5.68 -3.62
C LEU A 275 9.09 -5.22 -4.44
N THR A 276 8.93 -4.13 -5.19
CA THR A 276 10.00 -3.58 -6.04
C THR A 276 11.11 -2.94 -5.22
N ALA A 277 10.79 -2.27 -4.11
CA ALA A 277 11.80 -1.68 -3.22
C ALA A 277 12.72 -2.75 -2.60
N VAL A 278 12.19 -3.94 -2.28
CA VAL A 278 12.97 -5.06 -1.73
C VAL A 278 13.43 -6.06 -2.80
N GLY A 279 12.93 -5.94 -4.03
CA GLY A 279 13.28 -6.82 -5.15
C GLY A 279 12.83 -8.26 -4.91
N ARG A 280 11.56 -8.51 -4.58
CA ARG A 280 11.08 -9.89 -4.37
C ARG A 280 10.37 -10.43 -5.61
N PRO A 281 10.67 -11.69 -6.01
CA PRO A 281 9.88 -12.40 -7.01
C PRO A 281 8.43 -12.52 -6.57
N ALA A 282 7.48 -12.32 -7.47
CA ALA A 282 6.07 -12.35 -7.11
C ALA A 282 5.19 -13.01 -8.17
N ILE A 283 4.11 -13.66 -7.69
CA ILE A 283 2.94 -14.01 -8.47
C ILE A 283 1.83 -13.05 -8.02
N LEU A 284 1.41 -12.19 -8.94
CA LEU A 284 0.43 -11.15 -8.70
C LEU A 284 -0.94 -11.59 -9.19
N ILE A 285 -1.94 -11.46 -8.32
CA ILE A 285 -3.33 -11.79 -8.62
C ILE A 285 -4.14 -10.51 -8.44
N PRO A 286 -4.34 -9.69 -9.51
CA PRO A 286 -5.07 -8.44 -9.43
C PRO A 286 -6.49 -8.64 -8.88
N TYR A 287 -6.96 -7.70 -8.06
CA TYR A 287 -8.33 -7.71 -7.56
C TYR A 287 -9.28 -7.23 -8.68
N PRO A 288 -10.25 -8.06 -9.12
CA PRO A 288 -11.03 -7.79 -10.34
C PRO A 288 -12.02 -6.63 -10.19
N TYR A 289 -12.36 -6.25 -8.95
CA TYR A 289 -13.29 -5.15 -8.68
C TYR A 289 -12.57 -3.86 -8.25
N ALA A 290 -11.28 -3.75 -8.54
CA ALA A 290 -10.51 -2.55 -8.28
C ALA A 290 -11.02 -1.39 -9.14
N ALA A 291 -11.22 -0.22 -8.54
CA ALA A 291 -11.75 0.95 -9.24
C ALA A 291 -10.89 1.31 -10.48
N GLY A 292 -11.54 1.39 -11.66
CA GLY A 292 -10.81 1.65 -12.91
C GLY A 292 -9.78 0.58 -13.29
N ASN A 293 -9.94 -0.64 -12.79
CA ASN A 293 -9.07 -1.80 -13.06
C ASN A 293 -7.57 -1.55 -12.75
N HIS A 294 -7.28 -0.61 -11.83
CA HIS A 294 -5.92 -0.16 -11.58
C HIS A 294 -4.97 -1.27 -11.11
N GLN A 295 -5.48 -2.32 -10.42
CA GLN A 295 -4.60 -3.41 -9.96
C GLN A 295 -4.07 -4.25 -11.11
N GLU A 296 -4.91 -4.54 -12.10
CA GLU A 296 -4.50 -5.27 -13.31
C GLU A 296 -3.48 -4.46 -14.11
N LEU A 297 -3.78 -3.18 -14.38
CA LEU A 297 -2.88 -2.29 -15.10
C LEU A 297 -1.51 -2.14 -14.40
N ASN A 298 -1.50 -2.05 -13.07
CA ASN A 298 -0.27 -1.97 -12.30
C ASN A 298 0.52 -3.29 -12.33
N ALA A 299 -0.17 -4.46 -12.21
CA ALA A 299 0.47 -5.78 -12.25
C ALA A 299 1.04 -6.10 -13.63
N GLN A 300 0.28 -5.75 -14.68
CA GLN A 300 0.69 -5.97 -16.06
C GLN A 300 2.06 -5.33 -16.35
N LYS A 301 2.28 -4.10 -15.90
CA LYS A 301 3.58 -3.42 -16.07
C LYS A 301 4.74 -4.17 -15.45
N LEU A 302 4.54 -4.72 -14.24
CA LEU A 302 5.58 -5.52 -13.59
C LEU A 302 5.81 -6.83 -14.34
N ALA A 303 4.76 -7.45 -14.85
CA ALA A 303 4.85 -8.69 -15.63
C ALA A 303 5.58 -8.47 -16.97
N GLU A 304 5.22 -7.41 -17.71
CA GLU A 304 5.87 -7.02 -18.98
C GLU A 304 7.38 -6.73 -18.81
N MET A 305 7.78 -6.20 -17.65
CA MET A 305 9.18 -5.96 -17.32
C MET A 305 9.89 -7.17 -16.72
N GLY A 306 9.23 -8.35 -16.65
CA GLY A 306 9.78 -9.55 -16.04
C GLY A 306 9.99 -9.47 -14.53
N ALA A 307 9.36 -8.51 -13.85
CA ALA A 307 9.49 -8.30 -12.41
C ALA A 307 8.52 -9.16 -11.58
N ALA A 308 7.48 -9.71 -12.21
CA ALA A 308 6.49 -10.59 -11.60
C ALA A 308 5.84 -11.50 -12.64
N ARG A 309 5.18 -12.57 -12.19
CA ARG A 309 4.16 -13.26 -12.98
C ARG A 309 2.79 -12.70 -12.59
N MET A 310 1.87 -12.61 -13.56
CA MET A 310 0.50 -12.20 -13.31
C MET A 310 -0.45 -13.35 -13.66
N ILE A 311 -1.43 -13.60 -12.79
CA ILE A 311 -2.55 -14.52 -13.04
C ILE A 311 -3.83 -13.72 -12.79
N LEU A 312 -4.69 -13.63 -13.80
CA LEU A 312 -5.97 -12.93 -13.65
C LEU A 312 -6.89 -13.70 -12.69
N ASP A 313 -7.71 -12.98 -11.93
CA ASP A 313 -8.54 -13.61 -10.90
C ASP A 313 -9.45 -14.71 -11.47
N HIS A 314 -9.99 -14.54 -12.68
CA HIS A 314 -10.84 -15.55 -13.33
C HIS A 314 -10.07 -16.77 -13.88
N GLU A 315 -8.77 -16.65 -14.12
CA GLU A 315 -7.86 -17.72 -14.55
C GLU A 315 -7.19 -18.43 -13.36
N LEU A 316 -7.38 -17.89 -12.15
CA LEU A 316 -6.73 -18.41 -10.95
C LEU A 316 -7.43 -19.69 -10.49
N ASP A 317 -6.75 -20.82 -10.65
CA ASP A 317 -7.07 -22.13 -10.09
C ASP A 317 -5.86 -22.75 -9.39
N SER A 318 -6.08 -23.90 -8.73
CA SER A 318 -5.07 -24.56 -7.90
C SER A 318 -3.93 -25.18 -8.71
N GLU A 319 -4.21 -25.70 -9.89
CA GLU A 319 -3.22 -26.33 -10.77
C GLU A 319 -2.32 -25.27 -11.40
N THR A 320 -2.91 -24.22 -11.95
CA THR A 320 -2.19 -23.07 -12.52
C THR A 320 -1.27 -22.41 -11.48
N LEU A 321 -1.76 -22.20 -10.26
CA LEU A 321 -0.94 -21.63 -9.19
C LEU A 321 0.19 -22.58 -8.78
N ALA A 322 -0.10 -23.87 -8.61
CA ALA A 322 0.89 -24.90 -8.26
C ALA A 322 2.01 -24.98 -9.30
N LYS A 323 1.66 -24.98 -10.60
CA LYS A 323 2.63 -24.94 -11.70
C LYS A 323 3.56 -23.74 -11.60
N ASN A 324 2.98 -22.53 -11.39
CA ASN A 324 3.77 -21.31 -11.24
C ASN A 324 4.68 -21.35 -10.01
N ILE A 325 4.23 -21.91 -8.88
CA ILE A 325 5.05 -22.11 -7.68
C ILE A 325 6.21 -23.05 -8.00
N ARG A 326 5.94 -24.20 -8.63
CA ARG A 326 6.95 -25.20 -8.98
C ARG A 326 8.00 -24.65 -9.91
N ASP A 327 7.60 -24.01 -11.00
CA ASP A 327 8.51 -23.39 -11.96
C ASP A 327 9.46 -22.40 -11.28
N LEU A 328 8.92 -21.55 -10.39
CA LEU A 328 9.74 -20.58 -9.66
C LEU A 328 10.56 -21.23 -8.53
N TYR A 329 10.11 -22.35 -7.95
CA TYR A 329 10.90 -23.11 -6.99
C TYR A 329 12.10 -23.79 -7.67
N GLU A 330 11.91 -24.40 -8.83
CA GLU A 330 12.94 -25.17 -9.54
C GLU A 330 13.96 -24.27 -10.25
N SER A 331 13.56 -23.12 -10.77
CA SER A 331 14.45 -22.20 -11.51
C SER A 331 14.97 -21.06 -10.65
N ALA A 332 16.18 -21.23 -10.09
CA ALA A 332 16.88 -20.14 -9.40
C ALA A 332 17.23 -18.99 -10.35
N GLU A 333 17.55 -19.29 -11.61
CA GLU A 333 17.87 -18.30 -12.66
C GLU A 333 16.69 -17.36 -12.89
N THR A 334 15.49 -17.91 -13.16
CA THR A 334 14.27 -17.11 -13.35
C THR A 334 13.97 -16.23 -12.14
N ARG A 335 14.15 -16.77 -10.92
CA ARG A 335 13.96 -15.95 -9.71
C ARG A 335 14.97 -14.80 -9.62
N HIS A 336 16.24 -15.04 -9.95
CA HIS A 336 17.26 -13.99 -9.92
C HIS A 336 17.01 -12.92 -10.99
N GLU A 337 16.54 -13.30 -12.17
CA GLU A 337 16.16 -12.35 -13.21
C GLU A 337 14.96 -11.51 -12.74
N MET A 338 13.93 -12.16 -12.22
CA MET A 338 12.76 -11.47 -11.67
C MET A 338 13.14 -10.53 -10.51
N GLN A 339 14.07 -10.92 -9.63
CA GLN A 339 14.61 -10.06 -8.58
C GLN A 339 15.31 -8.81 -9.14
N ARG A 340 16.17 -8.98 -10.16
CA ARG A 340 16.87 -7.86 -10.79
C ARG A 340 15.88 -6.88 -11.44
N SER A 341 14.93 -7.41 -12.22
CA SER A 341 13.88 -6.62 -12.84
C SER A 341 13.02 -5.90 -11.81
N SER A 342 12.61 -6.59 -10.74
CA SER A 342 11.82 -6.00 -9.65
C SER A 342 12.59 -4.83 -8.98
N ARG A 343 13.87 -5.02 -8.64
CA ARG A 343 14.69 -3.97 -8.03
C ARG A 343 14.91 -2.77 -8.94
N SER A 344 15.06 -2.98 -10.25
CA SER A 344 15.26 -1.88 -11.22
C SER A 344 14.05 -0.95 -11.31
N LEU A 345 12.86 -1.44 -10.99
CA LEU A 345 11.61 -0.67 -10.93
C LEU A 345 11.38 -0.01 -9.58
N GLY A 346 12.10 -0.44 -8.55
CA GLY A 346 11.94 0.04 -7.19
C GLY A 346 12.35 1.49 -7.00
N LYS A 347 11.63 2.20 -6.14
CA LYS A 347 11.95 3.57 -5.70
C LYS A 347 11.98 3.61 -4.17
N PRO A 348 12.99 3.01 -3.54
CA PRO A 348 13.08 2.96 -2.07
C PRO A 348 13.26 4.34 -1.44
N ASP A 349 13.68 5.34 -2.22
CA ASP A 349 13.84 6.75 -1.85
C ASP A 349 12.57 7.60 -2.05
N ALA A 350 11.42 7.00 -2.42
CA ALA A 350 10.20 7.75 -2.71
C ALA A 350 9.72 8.63 -1.53
N ALA A 351 9.84 8.16 -0.28
CA ALA A 351 9.50 8.96 0.88
C ALA A 351 10.40 10.20 1.00
N GLN A 352 11.70 10.05 0.74
CA GLN A 352 12.67 11.15 0.75
C GLN A 352 12.32 12.20 -0.31
N ARG A 353 11.98 11.76 -1.53
CA ARG A 353 11.59 12.66 -2.64
C ARG A 353 10.32 13.44 -2.30
N VAL A 354 9.31 12.81 -1.69
CA VAL A 354 8.10 13.50 -1.25
C VAL A 354 8.43 14.56 -0.20
N VAL A 355 9.25 14.21 0.80
CA VAL A 355 9.66 15.17 1.85
C VAL A 355 10.51 16.31 1.27
N ASP A 356 11.38 16.07 0.27
CA ASP A 356 12.11 17.13 -0.44
C ASP A 356 11.15 18.16 -1.07
N ILE A 357 10.08 17.67 -1.71
CA ILE A 357 9.04 18.52 -2.31
C ILE A 357 8.33 19.34 -1.22
N VAL A 358 7.91 18.70 -0.12
CA VAL A 358 7.28 19.38 1.03
C VAL A 358 8.19 20.49 1.57
N MET A 359 9.46 20.18 1.81
CA MET A 359 10.43 21.14 2.33
C MET A 359 10.72 22.28 1.35
N SER A 360 10.75 21.99 0.04
CA SER A 360 10.93 23.02 -1.00
C SER A 360 9.75 24.00 -1.06
N LEU A 361 8.52 23.48 -0.91
CA LEU A 361 7.30 24.27 -0.88
C LEU A 361 7.31 25.25 0.30
N LEU A 362 7.61 24.77 1.50
CA LEU A 362 7.68 25.57 2.71
C LEU A 362 8.78 26.66 2.68
N ARG A 363 9.90 26.40 1.98
CA ARG A 363 10.95 27.42 1.81
C ARG A 363 10.55 28.53 0.86
N LYS A 364 9.74 28.25 -0.15
CA LYS A 364 9.23 29.27 -1.08
C LYS A 364 8.26 30.22 -0.39
N ASP A 365 7.34 29.68 0.41
CA ASP A 365 6.38 30.51 1.16
C ASP A 365 7.07 31.45 2.16
N ARG A 366 8.10 30.98 2.87
CA ARG A 366 8.88 31.81 3.80
C ARG A 366 9.66 32.95 3.13
N LYS A 367 9.90 32.90 1.81
CA LYS A 367 10.56 33.98 1.05
C LYS A 367 9.56 34.95 0.42
N ALA A 368 8.27 34.56 0.39
CA ALA A 368 7.21 35.42 -0.17
C ALA A 368 6.49 36.28 0.88
N VAL A 369 6.79 36.07 2.16
CA VAL A 369 6.38 36.90 3.33
C VAL A 369 7.57 37.77 3.78
#